data_8aae39d8d098725d31c5403d65f95b81
#
_entry.id   8aae39d8d098725d31c5403d65f95b81
#
_cell.length_a   1.000
_cell.length_b   1.000
_cell.length_c   1.000
_cell.angle_alpha   90.00
_cell.angle_beta   90.00
_cell.angle_gamma   90.00
#
_symmetry.space_group_name_H-M   'P 1'
#
loop_
_entity.id
_entity.type
_entity.pdbx_description
1 polymer ?
#
loop_
_entity_poly.entity_id
_entity_poly.type
_entity_poly.pdbx_seq_one_letter_code
_entity_poly.pdbx_strand_id
1 'polypeptide(L)'
;MLEELFCAHRAELTAYCRGLCRSDAAAQDMVQEVFLRAWQNIGTLQDLGPSQRRAWLYRTARNLFVDAMRRTAREDAALPELKPEPETPDPDFAEAE
;
A
#
# COMPACT_ATOMS: atom_id res chain seq x y z
N MET A 1 -5.80 11.43 14.29
CA MET A 1 -4.97 11.46 13.11
C MET A 1 -5.36 10.42 12.08
N LEU A 2 -5.50 9.20 12.42
CA LEU A 2 -5.85 8.18 11.47
C LEU A 2 -7.23 8.40 10.88
N GLU A 3 -8.18 8.80 11.66
CA GLU A 3 -9.51 9.05 11.16
C GLU A 3 -9.53 10.15 10.15
N GLU A 4 -8.78 11.19 10.40
CA GLU A 4 -8.71 12.29 9.47
C GLU A 4 -8.07 11.85 8.19
N LEU A 5 -7.04 11.04 8.29
CA LEU A 5 -6.34 10.56 7.14
C LEU A 5 -7.27 9.67 6.31
N PHE A 6 -8.01 8.83 6.99
CA PHE A 6 -8.94 7.94 6.33
C PHE A 6 -10.01 8.76 5.60
N CYS A 7 -10.62 9.71 6.26
CA CYS A 7 -11.66 10.51 5.65
C CYS A 7 -11.14 11.32 4.48
N ALA A 8 -9.93 11.83 4.63
CA ALA A 8 -9.38 12.69 3.59
C ALA A 8 -9.03 11.92 2.34
N HIS A 9 -8.59 10.68 2.47
CA HIS A 9 -8.02 9.99 1.32
C HIS A 9 -8.75 8.71 0.92
N ARG A 10 -9.76 8.33 1.66
CA ARG A 10 -10.42 7.06 1.39
C ARG A 10 -10.98 6.96 -0.01
N ALA A 11 -11.69 7.98 -0.44
CA ALA A 11 -12.36 7.92 -1.73
C ALA A 11 -11.35 7.86 -2.88
N GLU A 12 -10.34 8.71 -2.83
CA GLU A 12 -9.36 8.74 -3.90
C GLU A 12 -8.53 7.46 -3.89
N LEU A 13 -8.20 6.96 -2.73
CA LEU A 13 -7.41 5.75 -2.65
C LEU A 13 -8.21 4.55 -3.15
N THR A 14 -9.50 4.54 -2.85
CA THR A 14 -10.37 3.48 -3.35
C THR A 14 -10.41 3.48 -4.86
N ALA A 15 -10.52 4.67 -5.45
CA ALA A 15 -10.55 4.76 -6.91
C ALA A 15 -9.23 4.28 -7.50
N TYR A 16 -8.14 4.63 -6.86
CA TYR A 16 -6.83 4.20 -7.32
C TYR A 16 -6.73 2.68 -7.26
N CYS A 17 -7.16 2.08 -6.16
CA CYS A 17 -7.10 0.65 -5.99
C CYS A 17 -8.00 -0.09 -6.96
N ARG A 18 -9.15 0.50 -7.29
CA ARG A 18 -10.02 -0.10 -8.28
C ARG A 18 -9.34 -0.16 -9.62
N GLY A 19 -8.59 0.87 -9.96
CA GLY A 19 -7.85 0.88 -11.19
C GLY A 19 -6.80 -0.20 -11.24
N LEU A 20 -6.19 -0.51 -10.11
CA LEU A 20 -5.19 -1.54 -10.08
C LEU A 20 -5.80 -2.94 -10.07
N CYS A 21 -6.81 -3.13 -9.25
CA CYS A 21 -7.35 -4.45 -9.02
C CYS A 21 -8.42 -4.90 -9.97
N ARG A 22 -9.12 -3.95 -10.54
CA ARG A 22 -10.21 -4.25 -11.42
C ARG A 22 -11.34 -5.02 -10.76
N SER A 23 -11.43 -4.95 -9.46
CA SER A 23 -12.46 -5.62 -8.70
C SER A 23 -12.78 -4.77 -7.50
N ASP A 24 -14.05 -4.49 -7.27
CA ASP A 24 -14.44 -3.69 -6.12
C ASP A 24 -14.05 -4.36 -4.84
N ALA A 25 -14.30 -5.65 -4.72
CA ALA A 25 -14.01 -6.36 -3.48
C ALA A 25 -12.52 -6.33 -3.19
N ALA A 26 -11.71 -6.60 -4.19
CA ALA A 26 -10.28 -6.59 -3.99
C ALA A 26 -9.77 -5.20 -3.66
N ALA A 27 -10.34 -4.19 -4.30
CA ALA A 27 -9.94 -2.82 -4.03
C ALA A 27 -10.26 -2.42 -2.61
N GLN A 28 -11.42 -2.81 -2.12
CA GLN A 28 -11.79 -2.46 -0.76
C GLN A 28 -10.92 -3.16 0.25
N ASP A 29 -10.58 -4.40 -0.01
CA ASP A 29 -9.68 -5.12 0.86
C ASP A 29 -8.31 -4.44 0.88
N MET A 30 -7.87 -3.99 -0.27
CA MET A 30 -6.59 -3.33 -0.35
C MET A 30 -6.60 -2.02 0.42
N VAL A 31 -7.67 -1.26 0.30
CA VAL A 31 -7.78 0.00 1.03
C VAL A 31 -7.76 -0.26 2.54
N GLN A 32 -8.46 -1.28 2.97
CA GLN A 32 -8.46 -1.61 4.38
C GLN A 32 -7.08 -1.99 4.85
N GLU A 33 -6.37 -2.75 4.06
CA GLU A 33 -5.03 -3.16 4.42
C GLU A 33 -4.08 -1.96 4.48
N VAL A 34 -4.24 -1.00 3.57
CA VAL A 34 -3.42 0.19 3.59
C VAL A 34 -3.63 0.95 4.90
N PHE A 35 -4.88 1.10 5.32
CA PHE A 35 -5.14 1.85 6.54
C PHE A 35 -4.76 1.06 7.79
N LEU A 36 -4.81 -0.25 7.72
CA LEU A 36 -4.31 -1.04 8.82
C LEU A 36 -2.80 -0.82 8.97
N ARG A 37 -2.08 -0.80 7.86
CA ARG A 37 -0.67 -0.52 7.92
C ARG A 37 -0.40 0.90 8.36
N ALA A 38 -1.27 1.84 8.00
CA ALA A 38 -1.14 3.20 8.47
C ALA A 38 -1.26 3.25 9.99
N TRP A 39 -2.17 2.49 10.54
CA TRP A 39 -2.33 2.43 11.97
C TRP A 39 -1.08 1.88 12.63
N GLN A 40 -0.53 0.83 12.04
CA GLN A 40 0.67 0.20 12.58
C GLN A 40 1.88 1.12 12.48
N ASN A 41 1.84 2.08 11.57
CA ASN A 41 2.94 3.00 11.38
C ASN A 41 2.56 4.43 11.73
N ILE A 42 1.60 4.59 12.60
CA ILE A 42 1.07 5.91 12.91
C ILE A 42 2.14 6.85 13.44
N GLY A 43 3.08 6.32 14.19
CA GLY A 43 4.14 7.17 14.72
C GLY A 43 4.97 7.79 13.62
N THR A 44 5.27 7.03 12.59
CA THR A 44 6.00 7.55 11.46
C THR A 44 5.16 8.56 10.70
N LEU A 45 3.89 8.24 10.51
CA LEU A 45 3.02 9.12 9.75
C LEU A 45 2.81 10.45 10.45
N GLN A 46 2.80 10.45 11.75
CA GLN A 46 2.61 11.69 12.48
C GLN A 46 3.73 12.68 12.20
N ASP A 47 4.90 12.19 11.90
CA ASP A 47 6.02 13.06 11.65
C ASP A 47 6.10 13.54 10.21
N LEU A 48 5.21 13.12 9.35
CA LEU A 48 5.23 13.50 7.95
C LEU A 48 4.26 14.62 7.67
N GLY A 49 4.53 15.37 6.64
CA GLY A 49 3.59 16.38 6.21
C GLY A 49 2.45 15.77 5.42
N PRO A 50 1.44 16.55 5.13
CA PRO A 50 0.25 16.01 4.45
C PRO A 50 0.53 15.38 3.11
N SER A 51 1.38 15.97 2.31
CA SER A 51 1.66 15.39 1.02
C SER A 51 2.46 14.12 1.16
N GLN A 52 3.31 14.03 2.14
CA GLN A 52 4.09 12.84 2.37
C GLN A 52 3.21 11.71 2.89
N ARG A 53 2.22 12.03 3.72
CA ARG A 53 1.27 11.03 4.19
C ARG A 53 0.48 10.47 3.03
N ARG A 54 0.07 11.34 2.13
CA ARG A 54 -0.69 10.90 0.97
C ARG A 54 0.16 9.99 0.11
N ALA A 55 1.41 10.38 -0.13
CA ALA A 55 2.32 9.58 -0.92
C ALA A 55 2.55 8.22 -0.27
N TRP A 56 2.64 8.21 1.05
CA TRP A 56 2.84 6.97 1.78
C TRP A 56 1.67 6.01 1.56
N LEU A 57 0.45 6.54 1.57
CA LEU A 57 -0.72 5.70 1.35
C LEU A 57 -0.71 5.09 -0.04
N TYR A 58 -0.41 5.90 -1.04
CA TYR A 58 -0.40 5.41 -2.40
C TYR A 58 0.72 4.41 -2.63
N ARG A 59 1.86 4.67 -2.05
CA ARG A 59 2.98 3.76 -2.18
C ARG A 59 2.69 2.42 -1.50
N THR A 60 2.04 2.47 -0.35
CA THR A 60 1.66 1.26 0.34
C THR A 60 0.69 0.45 -0.49
N ALA A 61 -0.29 1.13 -1.08
CA ALA A 61 -1.26 0.44 -1.91
C ALA A 61 -0.59 -0.22 -3.11
N ARG A 62 0.32 0.50 -3.75
CA ARG A 62 1.00 -0.03 -4.89
C ARG A 62 1.86 -1.22 -4.51
N ASN A 63 2.54 -1.13 -3.39
CA ASN A 63 3.38 -2.23 -2.93
C ASN A 63 2.55 -3.47 -2.63
N LEU A 64 1.37 -3.28 -2.05
CA LEU A 64 0.49 -4.40 -1.78
C LEU A 64 0.03 -5.05 -3.07
N PHE A 65 -0.27 -4.23 -4.06
CA PHE A 65 -0.70 -4.74 -5.34
C PHE A 65 0.42 -5.54 -6.00
N VAL A 66 1.61 -4.99 -6.00
CA VAL A 66 2.75 -5.65 -6.61
C VAL A 66 3.05 -6.96 -5.90
N ASP A 67 2.98 -6.97 -4.58
CA ASP A 67 3.20 -8.19 -3.82
C ASP A 67 2.17 -9.25 -4.16
N ALA A 68 0.91 -8.84 -4.31
CA ALA A 68 -0.14 -9.77 -4.65
C ALA A 68 0.09 -10.35 -6.04
N MET A 69 0.52 -9.51 -6.97
CA MET A 69 0.80 -9.98 -8.31
C MET A 69 1.97 -10.95 -8.31
N ARG A 70 3.00 -10.67 -7.56
CA ARG A 70 4.13 -11.55 -7.48
C ARG A 70 3.76 -12.91 -6.89
N ARG A 71 2.91 -12.86 -5.87
CA ARG A 71 2.48 -14.08 -5.25
C ARG A 71 1.69 -14.94 -6.20
N THR A 72 0.79 -14.32 -6.93
CA THR A 72 -0.01 -15.03 -7.91
C THR A 72 0.87 -15.62 -9.00
N ALA A 73 1.81 -14.85 -9.47
CA ALA A 73 2.71 -15.31 -10.51
C ALA A 73 3.53 -16.51 -10.04
N ARG A 74 3.97 -16.47 -8.80
CA ARG A 74 4.72 -17.58 -8.28
C ARG A 74 3.88 -18.83 -8.18
N GLU A 75 2.66 -18.68 -7.72
CA GLU A 75 1.78 -19.79 -7.61
C GLU A 75 1.49 -20.39 -8.97
N ASP A 76 1.23 -19.56 -9.94
CA ASP A 76 0.94 -20.02 -11.26
C ASP A 76 2.15 -20.65 -11.88
N ALA A 77 3.27 -20.06 -11.76
CA ALA A 77 4.45 -20.54 -12.38
C ALA A 77 5.04 -21.69 -11.63
N ALA A 78 4.65 -21.84 -10.47
CA ALA A 78 5.20 -22.88 -9.68
C ALA A 78 6.67 -22.79 -9.61
N LEU A 79 7.26 -21.66 -9.75
CA LEU A 79 8.55 -21.48 -9.73
C LEU A 79 9.02 -21.28 -8.49
N PRO A 80 9.82 -21.74 -8.10
CA PRO A 80 10.29 -21.60 -6.85
C PRO A 80 11.17 -20.55 -6.65
N GLU A 81 11.66 -20.29 -6.45
CA GLU A 81 12.52 -19.43 -6.32
C GLU A 81 12.56 -18.41 -6.07
N LEU A 82 12.94 -17.96 -5.79
CA LEU A 82 13.10 -16.90 -5.75
C LEU A 82 12.99 -16.21 -4.77
N LYS A 83 13.38 -15.83 -4.25
CA LYS A 83 13.40 -15.10 -3.40
C LYS A 83 12.98 -13.95 -3.48
N PRO A 84 12.57 -13.44 -2.89
CA PRO A 84 11.96 -12.35 -2.93
C PRO A 84 12.67 -11.34 -2.56
N GLU A 85 12.77 -10.66 -2.69
CA GLU A 85 13.38 -9.65 -2.42
C GLU A 85 12.85 -8.94 -1.44
N PRO A 86 13.26 -8.47 -0.89
CA PRO A 86 12.94 -7.79 0.12
C PRO A 86 12.23 -6.73 0.01
N GLU A 87 11.71 -6.45 0.11
CA GLU A 87 11.06 -5.44 -0.02
C GLU A 87 11.26 -4.58 0.84
N THR A 88 11.88 -4.08 0.94
CA THR A 88 12.14 -3.19 1.69
C THR A 88 11.30 -2.27 1.65
N PRO A 89 10.93 -1.84 2.39
CA PRO A 89 10.01 -0.93 2.49
C PRO A 89 10.31 0.20 1.96
N ASP A 90 10.21 0.82 1.44
CA ASP A 90 10.31 2.07 1.08
C ASP A 90 11.43 2.67 1.37
N PRO A 91 12.43 2.32 0.93
CA PRO A 91 13.60 2.97 1.03
C PRO A 91 13.50 4.30 0.46
N ASP A 92 12.92 4.44 -0.64
CA ASP A 92 12.82 5.72 -1.15
C ASP A 92 11.99 6.56 -0.34
N PHE A 93 11.01 6.09 0.30
CA PHE A 93 10.26 6.90 1.16
C PHE A 93 11.12 7.41 2.25
N ALA A 94 11.96 6.63 2.75
CA ALA A 94 12.81 7.01 3.78
C ALA A 94 13.69 8.08 3.32
N GLU A 95 14.23 8.04 2.20
CA GLU A 95 15.00 9.08 1.84
C GLU A 95 14.33 10.16 1.42
N ALA A 96 13.13 10.07 1.07
CA ALA A 96 12.48 11.22 0.74
C ALA A 96 12.49 12.13 1.85
N GLU A 97 12.74 11.78 2.89
CA GLU A 97 12.72 12.67 3.84
C GLU A 97 13.62 13.22 4.02
#